data_4665ce383f7523c4f428ee809ea269d1
#
_entry.id   4665ce383f7523c4f428ee809ea269d1
#
_cell.length_a   1.000
_cell.length_b   1.000
_cell.length_c   1.000
_cell.angle_alpha   90.00
_cell.angle_beta   90.00
_cell.angle_gamma   90.00
#
_symmetry.space_group_name_H-M   'P 1'
#
loop_
_entity.id
_entity.type
_entity.pdbx_description
1 polymer ?
#
loop_
_entity_poly.entity_id
_entity_poly.type
_entity_poly.pdbx_seq_one_letter_code
_entity_poly.pdbx_strand_id
1 'polypeptide(L)'
;MAQLDKQTYKSSWNPNVAEMVMSYDDDSAAGAAGVYSISTVIPAGAYILDVQVHTDTLWDNGTSATLIVGDSDDPNGFYDAVNAKATDLVANEVLSFYHLGGKEEAYVTDDNGVMTQYASTARTISAQMTTVGTTATAGVTRIIVIWAKPTDSVKSDFTAS
;
A
#
# COMPACT_ATOMS: atom_id res chain seq x y z
N MET A 1 4.22 -24.11 -44.82
CA MET A 1 4.68 -23.77 -43.45
C MET A 1 4.17 -22.38 -43.14
N ALA A 2 3.23 -22.29 -42.24
CA ALA A 2 2.74 -20.99 -41.78
C ALA A 2 3.84 -20.33 -40.92
N GLN A 3 4.31 -19.17 -41.33
CA GLN A 3 5.25 -18.36 -40.58
C GLN A 3 4.48 -17.80 -39.38
N LEU A 4 4.82 -18.25 -38.19
CA LEU A 4 4.34 -17.63 -36.95
C LEU A 4 4.88 -16.22 -36.89
N ASP A 5 4.02 -15.26 -37.18
CA ASP A 5 4.33 -13.85 -37.00
C ASP A 5 4.67 -13.62 -35.53
N LYS A 6 5.88 -13.18 -35.26
CA LYS A 6 6.32 -12.77 -33.92
C LYS A 6 5.54 -11.53 -33.52
N GLN A 7 4.35 -11.69 -32.93
CA GLN A 7 3.70 -10.57 -32.29
C GLN A 7 4.55 -10.14 -31.09
N THR A 8 5.21 -9.03 -31.26
CA THR A 8 5.93 -8.37 -30.18
C THR A 8 4.87 -7.74 -29.27
N TYR A 9 4.52 -8.41 -28.18
CA TYR A 9 3.69 -7.82 -27.15
C TYR A 9 4.46 -6.65 -26.53
N LYS A 10 4.16 -5.45 -26.95
CA LYS A 10 4.52 -4.25 -26.20
C LYS A 10 3.48 -4.08 -25.09
N SER A 11 3.60 -4.85 -24.03
CA SER A 11 2.91 -4.48 -22.79
C SER A 11 3.70 -3.33 -22.18
N SER A 12 3.24 -2.12 -22.37
CA SER A 12 3.78 -0.97 -21.63
C SER A 12 3.14 -0.99 -20.22
N TRP A 13 3.65 -1.83 -19.36
CA TRP A 13 3.38 -1.75 -17.94
C TRP A 13 4.15 -0.55 -17.41
N ASN A 14 3.53 0.62 -17.44
CA ASN A 14 4.09 1.78 -16.79
C ASN A 14 3.59 1.80 -15.34
N PRO A 15 4.47 1.61 -14.36
CA PRO A 15 4.10 1.77 -12.97
C PRO A 15 3.61 3.21 -12.72
N ASN A 16 2.54 3.32 -11.97
CA ASN A 16 2.04 4.57 -11.42
C ASN A 16 2.31 4.56 -9.93
N VAL A 17 2.43 5.73 -9.36
CA VAL A 17 2.69 5.90 -7.93
C VAL A 17 1.62 6.82 -7.36
N ALA A 18 1.02 6.39 -6.26
CA ALA A 18 0.19 7.22 -5.40
C ALA A 18 0.88 7.34 -4.05
N GLU A 19 1.08 8.55 -3.58
CA GLU A 19 1.71 8.85 -2.31
C GLU A 19 0.68 9.43 -1.34
N MET A 20 0.70 8.92 -0.13
CA MET A 20 -0.06 9.42 1.01
C MET A 20 0.92 9.79 2.10
N VAL A 21 0.80 10.99 2.64
CA VAL A 21 1.65 11.47 3.76
C VAL A 21 0.74 11.76 4.95
N MET A 22 1.11 11.23 6.09
CA MET A 22 0.40 11.41 7.34
C MET A 22 1.33 12.07 8.35
N SER A 23 0.96 13.24 8.85
CA SER A 23 1.72 14.01 9.82
C SER A 23 0.98 14.11 11.16
N TYR A 24 1.72 14.28 12.24
CA TYR A 24 1.15 14.44 13.58
C TYR A 24 0.24 15.69 13.71
N ASP A 25 0.37 16.66 12.83
CA ASP A 25 -0.36 17.91 12.80
C ASP A 25 -1.48 17.97 11.74
N ASP A 26 -1.70 16.87 11.00
CA ASP A 26 -2.67 16.82 9.89
C ASP A 26 -4.13 16.80 10.35
N ASP A 27 -4.48 16.70 11.62
CA ASP A 27 -5.86 16.60 12.05
C ASP A 27 -6.26 17.63 13.09
N SER A 28 -7.57 17.89 13.09
CA SER A 28 -8.29 18.64 14.11
C SER A 28 -8.20 18.04 15.54
N ALA A 29 -7.70 16.81 15.66
CA ALA A 29 -7.27 16.18 16.89
C ALA A 29 -5.81 16.49 17.24
N ALA A 30 -5.19 17.45 16.57
CA ALA A 30 -3.82 17.86 16.83
C ALA A 30 -3.61 17.98 18.34
N GLY A 31 -2.88 17.06 18.86
CA GLY A 31 -2.54 17.10 20.22
C GLY A 31 -3.17 16.06 21.13
N ALA A 32 -4.16 15.31 20.73
CA ALA A 32 -4.69 14.20 21.52
C ALA A 32 -4.26 12.86 20.96
N ALA A 33 -4.18 11.84 21.81
CA ALA A 33 -4.18 10.46 21.35
C ALA A 33 -5.40 10.28 20.44
N GLY A 34 -5.20 9.80 19.22
CA GLY A 34 -6.25 9.80 18.20
C GLY A 34 -6.00 8.84 17.06
N VAL A 35 -6.89 8.91 16.09
CA VAL A 35 -6.82 8.14 14.86
C VAL A 35 -6.65 9.09 13.70
N TYR A 36 -5.57 8.93 12.98
CA TYR A 36 -5.28 9.63 11.72
C TYR A 36 -5.62 8.70 10.57
N SER A 37 -6.28 9.18 9.54
CA SER A 37 -6.65 8.37 8.39
C SER A 37 -6.43 9.11 7.08
N ILE A 38 -5.87 8.40 6.09
CA ILE A 38 -5.66 8.92 4.75
C ILE A 38 -5.95 7.83 3.73
N SER A 39 -6.35 8.19 2.52
CA SER A 39 -6.66 7.21 1.48
C SER A 39 -6.34 7.72 0.08
N THR A 40 -6.15 6.76 -0.84
CA THR A 40 -6.02 7.00 -2.28
C THR A 40 -6.84 5.98 -3.07
N VAL A 41 -7.23 6.33 -4.29
CA VAL A 41 -8.03 5.45 -5.15
C VAL A 41 -7.16 4.88 -6.27
N ILE A 42 -7.09 3.56 -6.32
CA ILE A 42 -6.45 2.81 -7.40
C ILE A 42 -7.53 2.45 -8.43
N PRO A 43 -7.31 2.70 -9.72
CA PRO A 43 -8.34 2.49 -10.75
C PRO A 43 -8.66 1.02 -10.96
N ALA A 44 -9.88 0.75 -11.42
CA ALA A 44 -10.35 -0.58 -11.80
C ALA A 44 -9.41 -1.25 -12.83
N GLY A 45 -9.15 -2.53 -12.65
CA GLY A 45 -8.29 -3.34 -13.52
C GLY A 45 -6.79 -3.11 -13.31
N ALA A 46 -6.39 -2.42 -12.25
CA ALA A 46 -4.99 -2.26 -11.89
C ALA A 46 -4.50 -3.41 -11.01
N TYR A 47 -3.20 -3.68 -11.09
CA TYR A 47 -2.47 -4.55 -10.19
C TYR A 47 -1.63 -3.69 -9.24
N ILE A 48 -1.75 -3.93 -7.95
CA ILE A 48 -0.86 -3.33 -6.94
C ILE A 48 0.44 -4.13 -6.98
N LEU A 49 1.53 -3.44 -7.26
CA LEU A 49 2.86 -4.04 -7.38
C LEU A 49 3.62 -4.00 -6.06
N ASP A 50 3.39 -2.96 -5.27
CA ASP A 50 3.99 -2.78 -3.96
C ASP A 50 3.18 -1.76 -3.15
N VAL A 51 3.20 -1.93 -1.83
CA VAL A 51 2.75 -0.93 -0.87
C VAL A 51 3.90 -0.70 0.09
N GLN A 52 4.49 0.49 0.04
CA GLN A 52 5.64 0.83 0.87
C GLN A 52 5.20 1.71 2.03
N VAL A 53 5.73 1.43 3.21
CA VAL A 53 5.57 2.27 4.40
C VAL A 53 6.94 2.78 4.81
N HIS A 54 7.06 4.08 4.91
CA HIS A 54 8.30 4.77 5.26
C HIS A 54 8.02 5.79 6.37
N THR A 55 8.85 5.82 7.41
CA THR A 55 8.76 6.82 8.47
C THR A 55 9.86 7.87 8.29
N ASP A 56 9.48 9.06 7.82
CA ASP A 56 10.39 10.21 7.67
C ASP A 56 10.82 10.73 9.04
N THR A 57 9.85 10.80 9.96
CA THR A 57 10.05 11.21 11.35
C THR A 57 9.27 10.28 12.26
N LEU A 58 9.97 9.70 13.22
CA LEU A 58 9.32 8.79 14.19
C LEU A 58 8.26 9.51 15.01
N TRP A 59 7.18 8.81 15.29
CA TRP A 59 6.12 9.31 16.17
C TRP A 59 6.59 9.29 17.62
N ASP A 60 6.34 10.36 18.35
CA ASP A 60 6.80 10.55 19.73
C ASP A 60 5.70 10.46 20.79
N ASN A 61 4.50 9.98 20.44
CA ASN A 61 3.41 9.73 21.38
C ASN A 61 3.88 8.98 22.62
N GLY A 62 3.24 9.23 23.76
CA GLY A 62 3.66 8.65 25.04
C GLY A 62 3.71 7.12 25.06
N THR A 63 2.73 6.41 24.50
CA THR A 63 2.63 4.95 24.58
C THR A 63 2.89 4.26 23.24
N SER A 64 2.07 4.50 22.23
CA SER A 64 2.18 3.83 20.92
C SER A 64 1.73 4.71 19.77
N ALA A 65 2.29 4.44 18.58
CA ALA A 65 1.79 4.87 17.30
C ALA A 65 1.81 3.65 16.38
N THR A 66 0.63 3.14 16.03
CA THR A 66 0.45 1.89 15.32
C THR A 66 -0.29 2.12 14.03
N LEU A 67 0.33 1.74 12.91
CA LEU A 67 -0.21 1.89 11.57
C LEU A 67 -0.80 0.57 11.07
N ILE A 68 -1.95 0.66 10.42
CA ILE A 68 -2.52 -0.39 9.56
C ILE A 68 -2.70 0.16 8.15
N VAL A 69 -2.59 -0.72 7.14
CA VAL A 69 -2.82 -0.37 5.74
C VAL A 69 -3.65 -1.46 5.07
N GLY A 70 -4.73 -1.07 4.43
CA GLY A 70 -5.63 -1.99 3.77
C GLY A 70 -6.65 -1.27 2.90
N ASP A 71 -7.87 -1.80 2.85
CA ASP A 71 -9.01 -1.19 2.16
C ASP A 71 -10.32 -1.33 2.96
N SER A 72 -11.47 -1.08 2.30
CA SER A 72 -12.77 -1.15 2.97
C SER A 72 -13.19 -2.57 3.36
N ASP A 73 -12.68 -3.59 2.67
CA ASP A 73 -13.02 -4.99 2.90
C ASP A 73 -12.13 -5.59 3.99
N ASP A 74 -10.88 -5.14 4.04
CA ASP A 74 -9.90 -5.53 5.04
C ASP A 74 -8.97 -4.34 5.37
N PRO A 75 -9.26 -3.59 6.45
CA PRO A 75 -8.54 -2.36 6.77
C PRO A 75 -7.06 -2.52 7.09
N ASN A 76 -6.60 -3.72 7.42
CA ASN A 76 -5.20 -4.06 7.67
C ASN A 76 -4.63 -5.06 6.66
N GLY A 77 -5.36 -5.37 5.58
CA GLY A 77 -5.06 -6.45 4.65
C GLY A 77 -3.63 -6.44 4.04
N PHE A 78 -2.96 -5.30 3.94
CA PHE A 78 -1.56 -5.21 3.53
C PHE A 78 -0.62 -5.29 4.72
N TYR A 79 -0.84 -4.45 5.73
CA TYR A 79 0.01 -4.38 6.91
C TYR A 79 -0.79 -4.21 8.19
N ASP A 80 -0.46 -4.99 9.20
CA ASP A 80 -1.04 -4.90 10.53
C ASP A 80 -0.01 -4.49 11.58
N ALA A 81 -0.46 -3.65 12.51
CA ALA A 81 0.25 -3.28 13.73
C ALA A 81 1.71 -2.80 13.53
N VAL A 82 1.97 -2.06 12.44
CA VAL A 82 3.30 -1.47 12.20
C VAL A 82 3.58 -0.39 13.23
N ASN A 83 4.59 -0.57 14.06
CA ASN A 83 4.98 0.39 15.08
C ASN A 83 5.87 1.50 14.49
N ALA A 84 5.32 2.71 14.44
CA ALA A 84 5.99 3.90 13.91
C ALA A 84 6.86 4.64 14.95
N LYS A 85 7.16 4.02 16.11
CA LYS A 85 7.99 4.54 17.21
C LYS A 85 9.35 3.84 17.32
N ALA A 86 9.97 3.45 16.23
CA ALA A 86 11.29 2.82 16.20
C ALA A 86 11.34 1.32 16.60
N THR A 87 10.21 0.62 16.63
CA THR A 87 10.23 -0.83 16.89
C THR A 87 10.27 -1.62 15.59
N ASP A 88 9.39 -1.31 14.64
CA ASP A 88 9.29 -2.02 13.36
C ASP A 88 9.93 -1.23 12.22
N LEU A 89 9.96 0.09 12.34
CA LEU A 89 10.61 1.02 11.42
C LEU A 89 11.42 2.03 12.22
N VAL A 90 12.69 2.19 11.91
CA VAL A 90 13.44 3.39 12.27
C VAL A 90 13.37 4.41 11.15
N ALA A 91 13.76 5.65 11.42
CA ALA A 91 13.79 6.70 10.40
C ALA A 91 14.64 6.25 9.20
N ASN A 92 14.10 6.44 7.99
CA ASN A 92 14.69 6.05 6.70
C ASN A 92 14.63 4.55 6.37
N GLU A 93 13.96 3.72 7.15
CA GLU A 93 13.64 2.35 6.77
C GLU A 93 12.33 2.28 6.00
N VAL A 94 12.18 1.24 5.19
CA VAL A 94 11.00 0.99 4.34
C VAL A 94 10.52 -0.43 4.53
N LEU A 95 9.25 -0.62 4.87
CA LEU A 95 8.53 -1.87 4.64
C LEU A 95 8.04 -1.91 3.20
N SER A 96 8.10 -3.08 2.58
CA SER A 96 7.58 -3.33 1.23
C SER A 96 7.19 -4.80 1.11
N PHE A 97 6.54 -5.21 0.02
CA PHE A 97 6.23 -6.63 -0.24
C PHE A 97 7.49 -7.54 -0.27
N TYR A 98 8.66 -6.95 -0.43
CA TYR A 98 9.94 -7.67 -0.44
C TYR A 98 10.64 -7.71 0.93
N HIS A 99 10.21 -6.84 1.87
CA HIS A 99 10.78 -6.71 3.21
C HIS A 99 9.65 -6.44 4.22
N LEU A 100 8.95 -7.49 4.61
CA LEU A 100 7.68 -7.43 5.31
C LEU A 100 7.81 -7.22 6.83
N GLY A 101 8.95 -7.59 7.40
CA GLY A 101 9.22 -7.41 8.83
C GLY A 101 8.28 -8.15 9.77
N GLY A 102 7.51 -9.13 9.27
CA GLY A 102 6.49 -9.83 10.04
C GLY A 102 5.24 -8.97 10.30
N LYS A 103 4.95 -8.03 9.42
CA LYS A 103 3.80 -7.12 9.48
C LYS A 103 2.82 -7.30 8.33
N GLU A 104 3.10 -8.27 7.49
CA GLU A 104 2.25 -8.67 6.38
C GLU A 104 0.94 -9.29 6.86
N GLU A 105 -0.11 -9.03 6.10
CA GLU A 105 -1.45 -9.58 6.31
C GLU A 105 -2.00 -10.22 5.02
N ALA A 106 -3.27 -10.61 5.04
CA ALA A 106 -3.93 -11.50 4.09
C ALA A 106 -3.78 -11.10 2.61
N TYR A 107 -3.57 -9.82 2.30
CA TYR A 107 -3.39 -9.38 0.91
C TYR A 107 -1.96 -9.59 0.39
N VAL A 108 -1.00 -9.74 1.28
CA VAL A 108 0.40 -9.95 0.93
C VAL A 108 0.79 -11.42 1.07
N THR A 109 0.34 -12.06 2.14
CA THR A 109 0.61 -13.48 2.38
C THR A 109 -0.66 -14.17 2.86
N ASP A 110 -1.28 -14.98 2.01
CA ASP A 110 -2.29 -15.92 2.47
C ASP A 110 -1.66 -17.29 2.79
N ASP A 111 -2.42 -18.17 3.45
CA ASP A 111 -1.98 -19.53 3.80
C ASP A 111 -1.65 -20.38 2.55
N ASN A 112 -2.02 -19.93 1.36
CA ASN A 112 -1.76 -20.59 0.07
C ASN A 112 -0.66 -19.90 -0.75
N GLY A 113 -0.06 -18.81 -0.26
CA GLY A 113 0.96 -18.03 -0.96
C GLY A 113 0.42 -17.20 -2.13
N VAL A 114 -0.87 -16.85 -2.10
CA VAL A 114 -1.53 -16.04 -3.13
C VAL A 114 -1.71 -14.62 -2.61
N MET A 115 -1.36 -13.64 -3.44
CA MET A 115 -1.44 -12.22 -3.07
C MET A 115 -2.68 -11.58 -3.68
N THR A 116 -3.47 -10.85 -2.89
CA THR A 116 -4.65 -10.10 -3.36
C THR A 116 -4.23 -8.74 -3.92
N GLN A 117 -3.66 -8.74 -5.12
CA GLN A 117 -3.10 -7.54 -5.76
C GLN A 117 -3.99 -6.95 -6.85
N TYR A 118 -4.92 -7.73 -7.41
CA TYR A 118 -5.77 -7.30 -8.51
C TYR A 118 -7.19 -7.01 -8.02
N ALA A 119 -7.80 -5.94 -8.54
CA ALA A 119 -9.22 -5.68 -8.39
C ALA A 119 -9.85 -5.27 -9.72
N SER A 120 -10.96 -5.91 -10.09
CA SER A 120 -11.74 -5.59 -11.29
C SER A 120 -12.50 -4.25 -11.17
N THR A 121 -12.69 -3.77 -9.95
CA THR A 121 -13.31 -2.47 -9.61
C THR A 121 -12.27 -1.50 -9.06
N ALA A 122 -12.59 -0.22 -9.02
CA ALA A 122 -11.72 0.74 -8.34
C ALA A 122 -11.61 0.37 -6.84
N ARG A 123 -10.40 0.47 -6.31
CA ARG A 123 -10.06 0.09 -4.94
C ARG A 123 -9.52 1.29 -4.18
N THR A 124 -10.11 1.59 -3.04
CA THR A 124 -9.61 2.64 -2.15
C THR A 124 -8.66 2.02 -1.14
N ILE A 125 -7.38 2.35 -1.27
CA ILE A 125 -6.38 1.96 -0.28
C ILE A 125 -6.37 3.03 0.80
N SER A 126 -6.46 2.60 2.05
CA SER A 126 -6.46 3.46 3.23
C SER A 126 -5.34 3.09 4.17
N ALA A 127 -4.82 4.09 4.85
CA ALA A 127 -3.88 3.93 5.94
C ALA A 127 -4.44 4.62 7.19
N GLN A 128 -4.31 3.96 8.33
CA GLN A 128 -4.78 4.48 9.61
C GLN A 128 -3.69 4.35 10.68
N MET A 129 -3.35 5.48 11.30
CA MET A 129 -2.45 5.54 12.44
C MET A 129 -3.26 5.72 13.72
N THR A 130 -3.12 4.79 14.65
CA THR A 130 -3.70 4.90 15.99
C THR A 130 -2.61 5.25 16.99
N THR A 131 -2.78 6.37 17.68
CA THR A 131 -1.85 6.88 18.69
C THR A 131 -2.43 6.79 20.09
N VAL A 132 -1.60 6.43 21.06
CA VAL A 132 -2.00 6.28 22.46
C VAL A 132 -1.01 6.99 23.39
N GLY A 133 -1.52 7.58 24.45
CA GLY A 133 -0.73 8.27 25.48
C GLY A 133 -0.74 9.77 25.29
N THR A 134 0.41 10.42 25.46
CA THR A 134 0.51 11.86 25.27
C THR A 134 0.44 12.23 23.80
N THR A 135 0.01 13.45 23.54
CA THR A 135 0.07 14.13 22.25
C THR A 135 1.42 13.96 21.56
N ALA A 136 1.40 13.65 20.27
CA ALA A 136 2.57 13.74 19.45
C ALA A 136 2.99 15.20 19.22
N THR A 137 4.28 15.45 19.23
CA THR A 137 4.89 16.70 18.81
C THR A 137 5.74 16.51 17.57
N ALA A 138 5.95 15.27 17.16
CA ALA A 138 6.63 14.85 15.95
C ALA A 138 6.01 13.53 15.42
N GLY A 139 6.13 13.31 14.14
CA GLY A 139 5.69 12.09 13.45
C GLY A 139 5.30 12.39 12.02
N VAL A 140 5.95 11.72 11.07
CA VAL A 140 5.61 11.78 9.64
C VAL A 140 5.80 10.39 9.06
N THR A 141 4.72 9.82 8.55
CA THR A 141 4.72 8.52 7.88
C THR A 141 4.21 8.68 6.46
N ARG A 142 4.90 8.06 5.53
CA ARG A 142 4.65 8.07 4.11
C ARG A 142 4.22 6.69 3.66
N ILE A 143 3.13 6.59 2.93
CA ILE A 143 2.63 5.35 2.34
C ILE A 143 2.64 5.54 0.82
N ILE A 144 3.33 4.66 0.11
CA ILE A 144 3.50 4.73 -1.32
C ILE A 144 2.89 3.48 -1.93
N VAL A 145 1.84 3.66 -2.74
CA VAL A 145 1.21 2.56 -3.48
C VAL A 145 1.73 2.60 -4.91
N ILE A 146 2.41 1.54 -5.32
CA ILE A 146 2.91 1.35 -6.68
C ILE A 146 1.97 0.38 -7.38
N TRP A 147 1.42 0.80 -8.50
CA TRP A 147 0.47 0.01 -9.26
C TRP A 147 0.67 0.14 -10.77
N ALA A 148 0.21 -0.86 -11.51
CA ALA A 148 0.18 -0.83 -12.96
C ALA A 148 -1.17 -1.30 -13.47
N LYS A 149 -1.66 -0.65 -14.52
CA LYS A 149 -2.83 -1.11 -15.24
C LYS A 149 -2.37 -1.60 -16.61
N PRO A 150 -2.61 -2.87 -16.95
CA PRO A 150 -2.38 -3.34 -18.31
C PRO A 150 -3.22 -2.46 -19.26
N THR A 151 -2.61 -1.91 -20.28
CA THR A 151 -3.36 -1.37 -21.41
C THR A 151 -4.08 -2.52 -22.07
N ASP A 152 -5.33 -2.32 -22.51
CA ASP A 152 -6.11 -3.36 -23.16
C ASP A 152 -5.24 -4.09 -24.17
N SER A 153 -4.97 -5.37 -23.89
CA SER A 153 -4.24 -6.21 -24.81
C SER A 153 -5.05 -6.25 -26.11
N VAL A 154 -4.37 -5.99 -27.22
CA VAL A 154 -4.96 -6.24 -28.53
C VAL A 154 -5.49 -7.68 -28.50
N LYS A 155 -6.80 -7.85 -28.58
CA LYS A 155 -7.39 -9.17 -28.74
C LYS A 155 -6.76 -9.76 -29.99
N SER A 156 -5.89 -10.75 -29.82
CA SER A 156 -5.49 -11.56 -30.95
C SER A 156 -6.75 -12.27 -31.42
N ASP A 157 -7.22 -11.94 -32.62
CA ASP A 157 -8.26 -12.71 -33.29
C ASP A 157 -7.67 -14.11 -33.58
N PHE A 158 -7.71 -14.97 -32.60
CA PHE A 158 -7.53 -16.39 -32.80
C PHE A 158 -8.82 -16.91 -33.43
N THR A 159 -8.91 -16.90 -34.74
CA THR A 159 -9.85 -17.74 -35.46
C THR A 159 -9.27 -19.14 -35.47
N ALA A 160 -9.78 -20.01 -34.62
CA ALA A 160 -9.58 -21.45 -34.76
C ALA A 160 -10.23 -21.88 -36.05
N SER A 161 -9.44 -22.34 -37.01
CA SER A 161 -9.90 -23.04 -38.21
C SER A 161 -10.03 -24.54 -37.95
#